data_66de8a6929ae83d8fcc80b0878831436
#
_entry.id   66de8a6929ae83d8fcc80b0878831436
#
_cell.length_a   1.000
_cell.length_b   1.000
_cell.length_c   1.000
_cell.angle_alpha   90.00
_cell.angle_beta   90.00
_cell.angle_gamma   90.00
#
_symmetry.space_group_name_H-M   'P 1'
#
loop_
_entity.id
_entity.type
_entity.pdbx_description
1 polymer ?
#
loop_
_entity_poly.entity_id
_entity_poly.type
_entity_poly.pdbx_seq_one_letter_code
_entity_poly.pdbx_strand_id
1 'polypeptide(L)'
;MQFNKIYLFTFLLLASFCRSFSQDSTCITITWDSLSPGIFFSDVDAPKKSILNDSKLSIVKIDPTKVEFSILSASEHENKSRTAPEWANEFGMSVIINAGMYDLNKTLSNKGFMQNFNHLNNPTLYPSYGGMIAFNPADTTLNNFEILDLEHTPWDSVKTCYYSYSQGMRMIDCNGSPLTWNKKNQLCSMLLCAIDKEGFVYYIFSRSPYTHNEMIRFLLAMPFEITGAIYLEGGPEASMYINTPNKKIEKYGSYVSRSYENDKNDHFWKIPNVIGVKTK
;
A
#
# COMPACT_ATOMS: atom_id res chain seq x y z
N MET A 1 80.07 -23.23 -24.68
CA MET A 1 79.67 -21.81 -24.67
C MET A 1 78.15 -21.76 -24.73
N GLN A 2 77.48 -21.67 -23.55
CA GLN A 2 76.05 -21.69 -23.45
C GLN A 2 75.52 -20.28 -23.30
N PHE A 3 74.61 -19.85 -24.18
CA PHE A 3 73.92 -18.57 -24.09
C PHE A 3 72.62 -18.75 -23.34
N ASN A 4 72.54 -18.14 -22.13
CA ASN A 4 71.30 -18.02 -21.34
C ASN A 4 70.39 -16.95 -21.97
N LYS A 5 69.20 -17.34 -22.36
CA LYS A 5 68.11 -16.41 -22.73
C LYS A 5 67.33 -16.01 -21.49
N ILE A 6 67.41 -14.73 -21.11
CA ILE A 6 66.59 -14.11 -20.09
C ILE A 6 65.26 -13.73 -20.73
N TYR A 7 64.14 -14.33 -20.26
CA TYR A 7 62.78 -13.90 -20.58
C TYR A 7 62.33 -12.81 -19.61
N LEU A 8 62.16 -11.61 -20.15
CA LEU A 8 61.58 -10.49 -19.44
C LEU A 8 60.04 -10.61 -19.47
N PHE A 9 59.43 -10.97 -18.32
CA PHE A 9 57.97 -10.98 -18.15
C PHE A 9 57.47 -9.57 -17.84
N THR A 10 56.83 -8.92 -18.82
CA THR A 10 56.15 -7.64 -18.62
C THR A 10 54.77 -7.91 -18.04
N PHE A 11 54.59 -7.59 -16.75
CA PHE A 11 53.30 -7.63 -16.08
C PHE A 11 52.50 -6.40 -16.48
N LEU A 12 51.49 -6.57 -17.36
CA LEU A 12 50.52 -5.52 -17.66
C LEU A 12 49.51 -5.48 -16.51
N LEU A 13 49.60 -4.47 -15.62
CA LEU A 13 48.56 -4.16 -14.64
C LEU A 13 47.36 -3.53 -15.36
N LEU A 14 46.31 -4.31 -15.61
CA LEU A 14 44.97 -3.81 -15.96
C LEU A 14 44.36 -3.19 -14.69
N ALA A 15 44.48 -1.88 -14.56
CA ALA A 15 43.72 -1.13 -13.58
C ALA A 15 42.24 -1.10 -14.00
N SER A 16 41.43 -2.00 -13.45
CA SER A 16 39.98 -1.93 -13.55
C SER A 16 39.50 -0.68 -12.82
N PHE A 17 39.15 0.35 -13.57
CA PHE A 17 38.41 1.49 -13.06
C PHE A 17 36.97 1.05 -12.73
N CYS A 18 36.74 0.54 -11.52
CA CYS A 18 35.41 0.51 -10.96
C CYS A 18 34.94 1.95 -10.75
N ARG A 19 34.13 2.46 -11.68
CA ARG A 19 33.33 3.65 -11.43
C ARG A 19 32.28 3.27 -10.39
N SER A 20 32.58 3.56 -9.14
CA SER A 20 31.58 3.64 -8.07
C SER A 20 30.61 4.77 -8.46
N PHE A 21 29.45 4.42 -8.99
CA PHE A 21 28.30 5.32 -8.97
C PHE A 21 27.90 5.41 -7.48
N SER A 22 28.37 6.45 -6.83
CA SER A 22 27.80 6.90 -5.58
C SER A 22 26.39 7.42 -5.90
N GLN A 23 25.40 6.54 -5.90
CA GLN A 23 24.04 6.93 -5.64
C GLN A 23 24.04 7.33 -4.16
N ASP A 24 23.88 8.62 -3.88
CA ASP A 24 23.42 9.09 -2.57
C ASP A 24 22.04 8.48 -2.32
N SER A 25 22.03 7.25 -1.85
CA SER A 25 20.84 6.62 -1.28
C SER A 25 20.63 7.29 0.07
N THR A 26 19.86 8.37 0.08
CA THR A 26 19.30 8.93 1.32
C THR A 26 18.46 7.83 1.97
N CYS A 27 19.07 7.14 2.92
CA CYS A 27 18.38 6.09 3.68
C CYS A 27 17.27 6.79 4.48
N ILE A 28 16.02 6.44 4.19
CA ILE A 28 14.85 6.96 4.92
C ILE A 28 14.92 6.41 6.34
N THR A 29 15.12 7.27 7.32
CA THR A 29 15.05 6.89 8.74
C THR A 29 13.61 7.01 9.20
N ILE A 30 13.05 5.91 9.74
CA ILE A 30 11.68 5.87 10.26
C ILE A 30 11.71 5.68 11.77
N THR A 31 11.10 6.61 12.49
CA THR A 31 10.84 6.48 13.91
C THR A 31 9.37 6.14 14.11
N TRP A 32 9.08 5.09 14.87
CA TRP A 32 7.74 4.59 15.07
C TRP A 32 7.14 5.04 16.39
N ASP A 33 6.00 5.72 16.34
CA ASP A 33 5.12 5.94 17.50
C ASP A 33 4.28 4.67 17.71
N SER A 34 4.38 4.03 18.87
CA SER A 34 3.48 2.91 19.24
C SER A 34 2.13 3.46 19.67
N LEU A 35 1.08 3.14 18.92
CA LEU A 35 -0.28 3.65 19.16
C LEU A 35 -1.12 2.70 19.99
N SER A 36 -0.97 1.40 19.76
CA SER A 36 -1.59 0.30 20.51
C SER A 36 -0.83 -1.00 20.21
N PRO A 37 -1.10 -2.12 20.91
CA PRO A 37 -0.46 -3.39 20.59
C PRO A 37 -0.58 -3.76 19.11
N GLY A 38 0.56 -3.87 18.42
CA GLY A 38 0.60 -4.23 16.99
C GLY A 38 0.30 -3.09 16.01
N ILE A 39 0.07 -1.85 16.46
CA ILE A 39 -0.18 -0.70 15.58
C ILE A 39 0.84 0.41 15.88
N PHE A 40 1.59 0.78 14.84
CA PHE A 40 2.62 1.81 14.91
C PHE A 40 2.38 2.86 13.81
N PHE A 41 2.81 4.09 14.06
CA PHE A 41 2.64 5.20 13.11
C PHE A 41 3.91 5.98 12.93
N SER A 42 4.11 6.51 11.73
CA SER A 42 5.17 7.48 11.42
C SER A 42 4.73 8.43 10.31
N ASP A 43 5.11 9.70 10.42
CA ASP A 43 5.10 10.65 9.30
C ASP A 43 6.56 10.87 8.86
N VAL A 44 6.88 10.53 7.61
CA VAL A 44 8.22 10.68 7.05
C VAL A 44 8.22 11.64 5.87
N ASP A 45 9.35 12.30 5.62
CA ASP A 45 9.50 13.12 4.42
C ASP A 45 9.57 12.20 3.19
N ALA A 46 8.80 12.54 2.15
CA ALA A 46 8.92 11.84 0.88
C ALA A 46 10.30 12.11 0.25
N PRO A 47 10.90 11.14 -0.46
CA PRO A 47 12.21 11.29 -1.10
C PRO A 47 12.29 12.43 -2.12
N LYS A 48 11.15 12.93 -2.56
CA LYS A 48 11.03 14.04 -3.51
C LYS A 48 9.97 15.03 -3.04
N LYS A 49 10.25 16.33 -3.16
CA LYS A 49 9.24 17.37 -2.93
C LYS A 49 8.12 17.30 -3.97
N SER A 50 6.89 17.39 -3.51
CA SER A 50 5.70 17.47 -4.33
C SER A 50 5.46 18.92 -4.80
N ILE A 51 4.60 19.08 -5.78
CA ILE A 51 4.14 20.38 -6.28
C ILE A 51 3.20 21.10 -5.29
N LEU A 52 2.57 20.34 -4.38
CA LEU A 52 1.61 20.83 -3.38
C LEU A 52 1.80 20.12 -2.05
N ASN A 53 1.38 20.78 -0.98
CA ASN A 53 1.33 20.27 0.38
C ASN A 53 2.73 20.00 1.01
N ASP A 54 2.76 19.22 2.09
CA ASP A 54 3.89 19.06 3.00
C ASP A 54 4.97 18.06 2.55
N SER A 55 4.70 17.32 1.48
CA SER A 55 5.57 16.23 0.97
C SER A 55 5.85 15.15 2.01
N LYS A 56 4.86 14.79 2.82
CA LYS A 56 4.92 13.72 3.82
C LYS A 56 4.26 12.43 3.32
N LEU A 57 4.80 11.32 3.80
CA LEU A 57 4.16 10.01 3.75
C LEU A 57 3.75 9.63 5.18
N SER A 58 2.46 9.43 5.39
CA SER A 58 1.90 8.94 6.66
C SER A 58 1.82 7.42 6.59
N ILE A 59 2.49 6.73 7.49
CA ILE A 59 2.64 5.27 7.43
C ILE A 59 2.11 4.65 8.72
N VAL A 60 1.18 3.72 8.58
CA VAL A 60 0.76 2.80 9.66
C VAL A 60 1.44 1.47 9.42
N LYS A 61 2.23 0.99 10.39
CA LYS A 61 2.78 -0.38 10.41
C LYS A 61 1.94 -1.23 11.34
N ILE A 62 1.52 -2.41 10.89
CA ILE A 62 0.61 -3.29 11.61
C ILE A 62 1.23 -4.69 11.71
N ASP A 63 1.27 -5.23 12.93
CA ASP A 63 1.52 -6.64 13.18
C ASP A 63 0.20 -7.42 13.04
N PRO A 64 -0.01 -8.20 11.97
CA PRO A 64 -1.28 -8.88 11.73
C PRO A 64 -1.60 -9.98 12.75
N THR A 65 -0.63 -10.37 13.58
CA THR A 65 -0.86 -11.36 14.66
C THR A 65 -1.54 -10.74 15.89
N LYS A 66 -1.49 -9.41 16.05
CA LYS A 66 -1.99 -8.65 17.20
C LYS A 66 -3.31 -7.95 16.96
N VAL A 67 -3.82 -7.99 15.73
CA VAL A 67 -5.03 -7.27 15.33
C VAL A 67 -6.01 -8.18 14.60
N GLU A 68 -7.24 -7.69 14.44
CA GLU A 68 -8.28 -8.24 13.58
C GLU A 68 -8.55 -7.29 12.44
N PHE A 69 -8.73 -7.82 11.23
CA PHE A 69 -9.10 -7.07 10.04
C PHE A 69 -10.54 -7.35 9.66
N SER A 70 -11.24 -6.33 9.17
CA SER A 70 -12.60 -6.46 8.63
C SER A 70 -12.77 -5.60 7.40
N ILE A 71 -13.46 -6.10 6.38
CA ILE A 71 -14.04 -5.25 5.35
C ILE A 71 -15.41 -4.80 5.87
N LEU A 72 -15.66 -3.50 5.83
CA LEU A 72 -16.96 -2.92 6.10
C LEU A 72 -17.45 -2.28 4.82
N SER A 73 -18.62 -2.67 4.35
CA SER A 73 -19.19 -2.17 3.11
C SER A 73 -20.58 -1.60 3.30
N ALA A 74 -20.90 -0.53 2.56
CA ALA A 74 -22.23 0.07 2.59
C ALA A 74 -23.31 -0.96 2.19
N SER A 75 -23.01 -1.84 1.24
CA SER A 75 -23.94 -2.89 0.80
C SER A 75 -24.25 -3.95 1.87
N GLU A 76 -23.38 -4.11 2.86
CA GLU A 76 -23.59 -4.98 4.03
C GLU A 76 -24.30 -4.23 5.18
N HIS A 77 -24.15 -2.89 5.22
CA HIS A 77 -24.61 -2.04 6.31
C HIS A 77 -25.54 -0.93 5.81
N GLU A 78 -26.84 -1.22 5.70
CA GLU A 78 -27.95 -0.29 5.42
C GLU A 78 -27.83 0.46 4.07
N ASN A 79 -26.98 0.01 3.14
CA ASN A 79 -26.66 0.72 1.90
C ASN A 79 -26.21 2.18 2.11
N LYS A 80 -25.49 2.43 3.21
CA LYS A 80 -25.08 3.77 3.62
C LYS A 80 -23.57 3.94 3.57
N SER A 81 -23.10 4.80 2.66
CA SER A 81 -21.71 5.26 2.68
C SER A 81 -21.46 6.17 3.89
N ARG A 82 -20.28 6.06 4.47
CA ARG A 82 -19.85 6.78 5.67
C ARG A 82 -18.47 7.39 5.44
N THR A 83 -18.16 8.44 6.20
CA THR A 83 -16.78 8.93 6.31
C THR A 83 -15.92 7.93 7.09
N ALA A 84 -14.59 7.99 6.96
CA ALA A 84 -13.71 7.10 7.71
C ALA A 84 -13.90 7.20 9.25
N PRO A 85 -14.08 8.41 9.86
CA PRO A 85 -14.45 8.51 11.27
C PRO A 85 -15.79 7.88 11.63
N GLU A 86 -16.83 8.01 10.77
CA GLU A 86 -18.16 7.38 11.02
C GLU A 86 -18.02 5.86 11.01
N TRP A 87 -17.28 5.28 10.03
CA TRP A 87 -16.98 3.84 10.00
C TRP A 87 -16.25 3.38 11.27
N ALA A 88 -15.20 4.12 11.69
CA ALA A 88 -14.45 3.77 12.89
C ALA A 88 -15.31 3.76 14.15
N ASN A 89 -16.10 4.82 14.37
CA ASN A 89 -16.90 5.00 15.58
C ASN A 89 -18.04 3.99 15.65
N GLU A 90 -18.74 3.74 14.55
CA GLU A 90 -19.89 2.84 14.52
C GLU A 90 -19.49 1.37 14.71
N PHE A 91 -18.34 0.97 14.16
CA PHE A 91 -17.87 -0.43 14.20
C PHE A 91 -16.71 -0.68 15.18
N GLY A 92 -16.32 0.31 15.96
CA GLY A 92 -15.28 0.18 16.99
C GLY A 92 -13.90 -0.13 16.43
N MET A 93 -13.54 0.48 15.29
CA MET A 93 -12.27 0.26 14.62
C MET A 93 -11.21 1.27 15.07
N SER A 94 -9.99 0.79 15.30
CA SER A 94 -8.83 1.62 15.65
C SER A 94 -8.19 2.28 14.44
N VAL A 95 -8.23 1.63 13.26
CA VAL A 95 -7.74 2.17 12.00
C VAL A 95 -8.77 1.91 10.91
N ILE A 96 -9.01 2.90 10.06
CA ILE A 96 -9.85 2.80 8.86
C ILE A 96 -9.07 3.32 7.66
N ILE A 97 -9.13 2.56 6.56
CA ILE A 97 -8.65 2.97 5.23
C ILE A 97 -9.67 2.59 4.15
N ASN A 98 -9.55 3.17 2.94
CA ASN A 98 -10.31 2.67 1.79
C ASN A 98 -10.02 1.18 1.55
N ALA A 99 -11.03 0.41 1.20
CA ALA A 99 -10.83 -1.01 0.84
C ALA A 99 -10.38 -1.20 -0.63
N GLY A 100 -10.60 -0.22 -1.49
CA GLY A 100 -10.26 -0.23 -2.91
C GLY A 100 -11.09 0.80 -3.67
N MET A 101 -10.80 0.94 -4.97
CA MET A 101 -11.57 1.81 -5.86
C MET A 101 -12.98 1.24 -6.05
N TYR A 102 -13.97 2.11 -6.08
CA TYR A 102 -15.36 1.73 -6.29
C TYR A 102 -15.88 2.12 -7.69
N ASP A 103 -16.94 1.47 -8.14
CA ASP A 103 -17.54 1.73 -9.43
C ASP A 103 -18.44 2.97 -9.34
N LEU A 104 -18.14 4.01 -10.15
CA LEU A 104 -18.93 5.24 -10.21
C LEU A 104 -20.38 5.03 -10.63
N ASN A 105 -20.67 3.95 -11.39
CA ASN A 105 -22.04 3.58 -11.80
C ASN A 105 -22.74 2.73 -10.74
N LYS A 106 -21.99 2.13 -9.82
CA LYS A 106 -22.45 1.31 -8.70
C LYS A 106 -21.73 1.76 -7.44
N THR A 107 -22.03 2.95 -6.96
CA THR A 107 -21.29 3.67 -5.89
C THR A 107 -21.06 2.88 -4.60
N LEU A 108 -21.80 1.78 -4.40
CA LEU A 108 -21.68 0.93 -3.22
C LEU A 108 -20.81 -0.32 -3.45
N SER A 109 -20.42 -0.60 -4.71
CA SER A 109 -19.63 -1.77 -5.04
C SER A 109 -18.17 -1.42 -5.26
N ASN A 110 -17.27 -2.27 -4.77
CA ASN A 110 -15.86 -2.22 -5.18
C ASN A 110 -15.74 -2.45 -6.69
N LYS A 111 -14.75 -1.89 -7.34
CA LYS A 111 -14.57 -2.07 -8.79
C LYS A 111 -14.08 -3.47 -9.14
N GLY A 112 -13.23 -4.08 -8.33
CA GLY A 112 -12.80 -5.47 -8.43
C GLY A 112 -13.55 -6.38 -7.46
N PHE A 113 -13.17 -7.65 -7.44
CA PHE A 113 -13.74 -8.63 -6.51
C PHE A 113 -13.61 -8.14 -5.06
N MET A 114 -14.70 -8.26 -4.29
CA MET A 114 -14.69 -7.95 -2.86
C MET A 114 -15.71 -8.84 -2.12
N GLN A 115 -15.21 -9.46 -1.06
CA GLN A 115 -15.98 -10.33 -0.17
C GLN A 115 -15.57 -10.12 1.28
N ASN A 116 -16.52 -10.14 2.19
CA ASN A 116 -16.28 -10.19 3.64
C ASN A 116 -17.11 -11.33 4.23
N PHE A 117 -16.45 -12.42 4.64
CA PHE A 117 -17.11 -13.64 5.06
C PHE A 117 -18.19 -14.09 4.06
N ASN A 118 -19.46 -14.10 4.46
CA ASN A 118 -20.59 -14.49 3.63
C ASN A 118 -21.16 -13.34 2.79
N HIS A 119 -20.69 -12.09 3.01
CA HIS A 119 -21.16 -10.95 2.23
C HIS A 119 -20.31 -10.74 0.99
N LEU A 120 -20.92 -10.86 -0.17
CA LEU A 120 -20.30 -10.67 -1.48
C LEU A 120 -20.66 -9.27 -2.02
N ASN A 121 -19.76 -8.30 -1.86
CA ASN A 121 -19.95 -6.93 -2.35
C ASN A 121 -19.84 -6.85 -3.89
N ASN A 122 -18.79 -7.45 -4.47
CA ASN A 122 -18.64 -7.60 -5.92
C ASN A 122 -18.09 -9.00 -6.28
N PRO A 123 -18.83 -9.83 -7.02
CA PRO A 123 -18.38 -11.17 -7.40
C PRO A 123 -17.38 -11.21 -8.56
N THR A 124 -17.12 -10.06 -9.21
CA THR A 124 -16.41 -10.03 -10.48
C THR A 124 -14.95 -9.64 -10.29
N LEU A 125 -14.04 -10.50 -10.75
CA LEU A 125 -12.63 -10.10 -10.90
C LEU A 125 -12.50 -9.04 -11.99
N TYR A 126 -11.77 -7.98 -11.68
CA TYR A 126 -11.43 -6.97 -12.68
C TYR A 126 -10.08 -7.33 -13.33
N PRO A 127 -10.05 -7.63 -14.63
CA PRO A 127 -8.90 -8.27 -15.27
C PRO A 127 -7.58 -7.49 -15.16
N SER A 128 -7.64 -6.15 -15.14
CA SER A 128 -6.44 -5.30 -15.03
C SER A 128 -5.98 -5.06 -13.59
N TYR A 129 -6.69 -5.60 -12.58
CA TYR A 129 -6.31 -5.50 -11.17
C TYR A 129 -5.62 -6.80 -10.77
N GLY A 130 -4.30 -6.82 -10.81
CA GLY A 130 -3.51 -8.02 -10.54
C GLY A 130 -3.26 -8.31 -9.07
N GLY A 131 -3.67 -7.42 -8.15
CA GLY A 131 -3.44 -7.58 -6.72
C GLY A 131 -4.71 -7.93 -5.96
N MET A 132 -4.58 -8.77 -4.91
CA MET A 132 -5.67 -9.13 -4.02
C MET A 132 -5.20 -9.05 -2.58
N ILE A 133 -5.82 -8.20 -1.77
CA ILE A 133 -5.69 -8.24 -0.32
C ILE A 133 -6.54 -9.41 0.18
N ALA A 134 -5.98 -10.25 1.06
CA ALA A 134 -6.65 -11.39 1.66
C ALA A 134 -6.36 -11.46 3.16
N PHE A 135 -7.38 -11.71 3.98
CA PHE A 135 -7.25 -11.88 5.42
C PHE A 135 -8.43 -12.69 5.99
N ASN A 136 -8.41 -12.97 7.29
CA ASN A 136 -9.31 -13.95 7.91
C ASN A 136 -9.10 -15.34 7.31
N PRO A 137 -7.94 -15.98 7.57
CA PRO A 137 -7.61 -17.26 6.98
C PRO A 137 -8.60 -18.36 7.36
N ALA A 138 -8.92 -19.24 6.40
CA ALA A 138 -9.78 -20.40 6.62
C ALA A 138 -9.05 -21.52 7.40
N ASP A 139 -7.72 -21.48 7.42
CA ASP A 139 -6.86 -22.44 8.11
C ASP A 139 -5.78 -21.69 8.89
N THR A 140 -5.48 -22.14 10.11
CA THR A 140 -4.47 -21.54 11.01
C THR A 140 -3.03 -21.67 10.53
N THR A 141 -2.76 -22.46 9.50
CA THR A 141 -1.44 -22.57 8.85
C THR A 141 -1.17 -21.44 7.86
N LEU A 142 -2.22 -20.69 7.47
CA LEU A 142 -2.11 -19.53 6.58
C LEU A 142 -1.76 -18.26 7.38
N ASN A 143 -1.12 -17.32 6.71
CA ASN A 143 -0.85 -16.01 7.29
C ASN A 143 -2.15 -15.23 7.56
N ASN A 144 -2.18 -14.43 8.62
CA ASN A 144 -3.37 -13.64 8.98
C ASN A 144 -3.72 -12.55 7.95
N PHE A 145 -2.76 -12.16 7.14
CA PHE A 145 -2.91 -11.17 6.08
C PHE A 145 -1.94 -11.48 4.94
N GLU A 146 -2.40 -11.33 3.70
CA GLU A 146 -1.61 -11.52 2.48
C GLU A 146 -1.95 -10.48 1.42
N ILE A 147 -0.96 -10.18 0.57
CA ILE A 147 -1.17 -9.54 -0.72
C ILE A 147 -0.85 -10.57 -1.80
N LEU A 148 -1.90 -11.13 -2.38
CA LEU A 148 -1.80 -12.14 -3.43
C LEU A 148 -1.59 -11.47 -4.80
N ASP A 149 -0.64 -12.00 -5.56
CA ASP A 149 -0.39 -11.61 -6.95
C ASP A 149 -1.11 -12.57 -7.89
N LEU A 150 -2.20 -12.13 -8.48
CA LEU A 150 -3.08 -12.95 -9.33
C LEU A 150 -2.47 -13.32 -10.70
N GLU A 151 -1.33 -12.72 -11.09
CA GLU A 151 -0.58 -13.17 -12.27
C GLU A 151 0.28 -14.40 -11.97
N HIS A 152 0.72 -14.54 -10.72
CA HIS A 152 1.55 -15.65 -10.27
C HIS A 152 0.77 -16.71 -9.48
N THR A 153 -0.35 -16.30 -8.87
CA THR A 153 -1.20 -17.17 -8.05
C THR A 153 -2.60 -17.24 -8.67
N PRO A 154 -2.98 -18.36 -9.31
CA PRO A 154 -4.31 -18.51 -9.90
C PRO A 154 -5.42 -18.33 -8.86
N TRP A 155 -6.42 -17.52 -9.18
CA TRP A 155 -7.54 -17.22 -8.27
C TRP A 155 -8.23 -18.49 -7.75
N ASP A 156 -8.45 -19.50 -8.62
CA ASP A 156 -9.11 -20.74 -8.23
C ASP A 156 -8.37 -21.53 -7.16
N SER A 157 -7.06 -21.34 -7.01
CA SER A 157 -6.26 -22.00 -5.97
C SER A 157 -6.33 -21.31 -4.60
N VAL A 158 -6.75 -20.03 -4.55
CA VAL A 158 -6.71 -19.23 -3.32
C VAL A 158 -8.08 -18.67 -2.88
N LYS A 159 -9.12 -18.77 -3.71
CA LYS A 159 -10.45 -18.20 -3.45
C LYS A 159 -11.16 -18.77 -2.19
N THR A 160 -10.69 -19.88 -1.67
CA THR A 160 -11.23 -20.51 -0.45
C THR A 160 -10.25 -20.50 0.72
N CYS A 161 -9.06 -19.91 0.54
CA CYS A 161 -8.04 -19.84 1.59
C CYS A 161 -8.34 -18.77 2.65
N TYR A 162 -9.12 -17.76 2.30
CA TYR A 162 -9.49 -16.68 3.20
C TYR A 162 -11.00 -16.39 3.13
N TYR A 163 -11.52 -15.76 4.16
CA TYR A 163 -12.92 -15.33 4.19
C TYR A 163 -13.12 -13.88 3.73
N SER A 164 -12.06 -13.09 3.66
CA SER A 164 -12.15 -11.68 3.26
C SER A 164 -11.13 -11.34 2.19
N TYR A 165 -11.62 -10.73 1.10
CA TYR A 165 -10.83 -10.37 -0.07
C TYR A 165 -11.20 -8.98 -0.57
N SER A 166 -10.19 -8.20 -0.99
CA SER A 166 -10.39 -6.96 -1.73
C SER A 166 -9.37 -6.83 -2.85
N GLN A 167 -9.86 -6.79 -4.09
CA GLN A 167 -9.03 -6.65 -5.28
C GLN A 167 -8.68 -5.18 -5.54
N GLY A 168 -7.40 -4.93 -5.85
CA GLY A 168 -6.86 -3.62 -6.19
C GLY A 168 -5.77 -3.66 -7.25
N MET A 169 -5.32 -2.48 -7.67
CA MET A 169 -4.27 -2.36 -8.68
C MET A 169 -2.90 -2.60 -8.06
N ARG A 170 -2.20 -3.59 -8.59
CA ARG A 170 -0.86 -3.97 -8.14
C ARG A 170 0.18 -2.89 -8.47
N MET A 171 1.06 -2.58 -7.53
CA MET A 171 2.17 -1.62 -7.67
C MET A 171 3.54 -2.31 -7.59
N ILE A 172 3.67 -3.28 -6.69
CA ILE A 172 4.85 -4.13 -6.52
C ILE A 172 4.33 -5.57 -6.56
N ASP A 173 5.02 -6.44 -7.31
CA ASP A 173 4.66 -7.85 -7.45
C ASP A 173 5.12 -8.69 -6.23
N CYS A 174 4.76 -9.98 -6.21
CA CYS A 174 5.12 -10.90 -5.14
C CYS A 174 6.63 -11.20 -5.01
N ASN A 175 7.45 -10.75 -5.96
CA ASN A 175 8.90 -10.85 -5.93
C ASN A 175 9.56 -9.54 -5.48
N GLY A 176 8.78 -8.53 -5.07
CA GLY A 176 9.28 -7.20 -4.74
C GLY A 176 9.65 -6.36 -5.96
N SER A 177 9.25 -6.76 -7.17
CA SER A 177 9.60 -6.03 -8.41
C SER A 177 8.60 -4.93 -8.71
N PRO A 178 9.08 -3.74 -9.14
CA PRO A 178 8.22 -2.61 -9.47
C PRO A 178 7.42 -2.85 -10.75
N LEU A 179 6.14 -2.50 -10.72
CA LEU A 179 5.32 -2.45 -11.92
C LEU A 179 5.33 -1.06 -12.53
N THR A 180 5.37 -1.00 -13.85
CA THR A 180 5.33 0.29 -14.56
C THR A 180 3.90 0.69 -14.89
N TRP A 181 3.48 1.85 -14.40
CA TRP A 181 2.18 2.42 -14.73
C TRP A 181 2.28 3.33 -15.96
N ASN A 182 1.39 3.09 -16.93
CA ASN A 182 1.41 3.79 -18.21
C ASN A 182 1.03 5.27 -18.11
N LYS A 183 0.22 5.65 -17.12
CA LYS A 183 -0.18 7.06 -16.87
C LYS A 183 0.91 7.81 -16.12
N LYS A 184 2.06 8.01 -16.76
CA LYS A 184 3.29 8.54 -16.15
C LYS A 184 3.17 9.92 -15.50
N ASN A 185 2.24 10.75 -15.98
CA ASN A 185 2.09 12.14 -15.54
C ASN A 185 0.81 12.39 -14.72
N GLN A 186 0.07 11.36 -14.36
CA GLN A 186 -1.11 11.51 -13.53
C GLN A 186 -0.68 11.59 -12.07
N LEU A 187 -0.88 12.75 -11.45
CA LEU A 187 -0.61 13.02 -10.04
C LEU A 187 -1.90 12.85 -9.23
N CYS A 188 -1.80 12.28 -8.04
CA CYS A 188 -2.90 12.27 -7.08
C CYS A 188 -2.37 12.16 -5.63
N SER A 189 -3.17 12.67 -4.68
CA SER A 189 -3.13 12.15 -3.31
C SER A 189 -3.44 10.67 -3.37
N MET A 190 -2.84 9.82 -2.53
CA MET A 190 -3.07 8.39 -2.66
C MET A 190 -2.95 7.64 -1.35
N LEU A 191 -3.63 6.51 -1.33
CA LEU A 191 -3.57 5.51 -0.28
C LEU A 191 -3.25 4.15 -0.87
N LEU A 192 -2.33 3.44 -0.24
CA LEU A 192 -1.90 2.10 -0.62
C LEU A 192 -1.81 1.18 0.59
N CYS A 193 -1.84 -0.12 0.29
CA CYS A 193 -1.52 -1.19 1.21
C CYS A 193 -0.29 -1.94 0.70
N ALA A 194 0.65 -2.24 1.59
CA ALA A 194 1.84 -3.03 1.28
C ALA A 194 2.09 -4.07 2.37
N ILE A 195 2.90 -5.08 2.03
CA ILE A 195 3.39 -6.09 2.97
C ILE A 195 4.90 -6.21 2.79
N ASP A 196 5.62 -6.41 3.90
CA ASP A 196 7.05 -6.70 3.86
C ASP A 196 7.34 -8.20 4.04
N LYS A 197 8.61 -8.54 3.90
CA LYS A 197 9.12 -9.91 4.02
C LYS A 197 8.89 -10.53 5.40
N GLU A 198 8.85 -9.71 6.44
CA GLU A 198 8.57 -10.15 7.81
C GLU A 198 7.06 -10.35 8.07
N GLY A 199 6.21 -10.00 7.09
CA GLY A 199 4.76 -10.13 7.18
C GLY A 199 4.06 -8.95 7.87
N PHE A 200 4.76 -7.83 8.13
CA PHE A 200 4.09 -6.61 8.58
C PHE A 200 3.30 -5.97 7.45
N VAL A 201 2.12 -5.46 7.81
CA VAL A 201 1.25 -4.74 6.88
C VAL A 201 1.48 -3.24 7.01
N TYR A 202 1.52 -2.54 5.89
CA TYR A 202 1.72 -1.09 5.85
C TYR A 202 0.57 -0.42 5.11
N TYR A 203 -0.07 0.55 5.75
CA TYR A 203 -0.95 1.49 5.08
C TYR A 203 -0.18 2.79 4.89
N ILE A 204 -0.04 3.22 3.65
CA ILE A 204 0.76 4.40 3.29
C ILE A 204 -0.14 5.41 2.61
N PHE A 205 -0.24 6.59 3.21
CA PHE A 205 -1.03 7.71 2.72
C PHE A 205 -0.12 8.88 2.34
N SER A 206 -0.43 9.53 1.22
CA SER A 206 0.14 10.82 0.85
C SER A 206 -0.97 11.79 0.44
N ARG A 207 -1.09 12.91 1.15
CA ARG A 207 -1.92 14.03 0.69
C ARG A 207 -1.27 14.75 -0.48
N SER A 208 0.06 14.91 -0.41
CA SER A 208 0.86 15.49 -1.48
C SER A 208 0.77 14.64 -2.75
N PRO A 209 0.46 15.26 -3.91
CA PRO A 209 0.25 14.50 -5.14
C PRO A 209 1.57 13.99 -5.73
N TYR A 210 1.60 12.69 -5.99
CA TYR A 210 2.67 12.00 -6.71
C TYR A 210 2.11 11.14 -7.83
N THR A 211 2.96 10.76 -8.78
CA THR A 211 2.63 9.70 -9.73
C THR A 211 2.74 8.32 -9.06
N HIS A 212 2.03 7.33 -9.57
CA HIS A 212 2.15 5.96 -9.09
C HIS A 212 3.59 5.42 -9.21
N ASN A 213 4.29 5.77 -10.31
CA ASN A 213 5.70 5.37 -10.49
C ASN A 213 6.67 6.04 -9.50
N GLU A 214 6.39 7.27 -9.06
CA GLU A 214 7.15 7.90 -7.97
C GLU A 214 6.90 7.20 -6.64
N MET A 215 5.64 6.90 -6.34
CA MET A 215 5.29 6.20 -5.10
C MET A 215 5.90 4.79 -5.04
N ILE A 216 5.91 4.05 -6.14
CA ILE A 216 6.61 2.75 -6.23
C ILE A 216 8.10 2.91 -5.87
N ARG A 217 8.79 3.91 -6.44
CA ARG A 217 10.19 4.19 -6.07
C ARG A 217 10.36 4.56 -4.60
N PHE A 218 9.41 5.29 -4.01
CA PHE A 218 9.45 5.62 -2.58
C PHE A 218 9.30 4.38 -1.71
N LEU A 219 8.40 3.46 -2.07
CA LEU A 219 8.23 2.18 -1.38
C LEU A 219 9.51 1.34 -1.40
N LEU A 220 10.17 1.25 -2.56
CA LEU A 220 11.42 0.51 -2.71
C LEU A 220 12.62 1.17 -2.00
N ALA A 221 12.53 2.46 -1.65
CA ALA A 221 13.54 3.18 -0.88
C ALA A 221 13.30 3.09 0.64
N MET A 222 12.22 2.45 1.11
CA MET A 222 11.94 2.25 2.53
C MET A 222 12.98 1.30 3.16
N PRO A 223 13.26 1.44 4.47
CA PRO A 223 14.25 0.58 5.17
C PRO A 223 13.68 -0.80 5.54
N PHE A 224 12.68 -1.30 4.80
CA PHE A 224 12.10 -2.62 4.92
C PHE A 224 11.79 -3.18 3.53
N GLU A 225 11.91 -4.49 3.38
CA GLU A 225 11.79 -5.19 2.09
C GLU A 225 10.31 -5.44 1.75
N ILE A 226 9.72 -4.56 0.93
CA ILE A 226 8.35 -4.72 0.44
C ILE A 226 8.29 -5.88 -0.55
N THR A 227 7.42 -6.84 -0.29
CA THR A 227 7.15 -8.02 -1.12
C THR A 227 5.80 -7.99 -1.82
N GLY A 228 5.04 -6.93 -1.68
CA GLY A 228 3.79 -6.71 -2.38
C GLY A 228 3.20 -5.35 -2.03
N ALA A 229 2.64 -4.66 -3.02
CA ALA A 229 1.93 -3.41 -2.78
C ALA A 229 0.77 -3.22 -3.76
N ILE A 230 -0.34 -2.67 -3.25
CA ILE A 230 -1.59 -2.41 -3.95
C ILE A 230 -2.00 -0.95 -3.75
N TYR A 231 -2.35 -0.28 -4.84
CA TYR A 231 -3.04 1.01 -4.81
C TYR A 231 -4.52 0.80 -4.50
N LEU A 232 -5.03 1.55 -3.54
CA LEU A 232 -6.42 1.44 -3.08
C LEU A 232 -7.28 2.60 -3.56
N GLU A 233 -6.86 3.84 -3.32
CA GLU A 233 -7.65 5.01 -3.71
C GLU A 233 -6.79 6.27 -3.83
N GLY A 234 -7.30 7.27 -4.58
CA GLY A 234 -6.65 8.56 -4.76
C GLY A 234 -7.61 9.74 -4.76
N GLY A 235 -7.04 10.94 -4.82
CA GLY A 235 -7.82 12.17 -4.79
C GLY A 235 -8.50 12.41 -3.45
N PRO A 236 -9.62 13.15 -3.43
CA PRO A 236 -10.35 13.48 -2.20
C PRO A 236 -10.91 12.28 -1.45
N GLU A 237 -11.15 11.16 -2.14
CA GLU A 237 -11.64 9.91 -1.56
C GLU A 237 -10.60 9.18 -0.71
N ALA A 238 -9.30 9.37 -0.98
CA ALA A 238 -8.25 8.72 -0.21
C ALA A 238 -8.35 9.10 1.26
N SER A 239 -8.55 8.09 2.12
CA SER A 239 -8.88 8.29 3.54
C SER A 239 -8.11 7.34 4.43
N MET A 240 -7.43 7.87 5.45
CA MET A 240 -6.84 7.13 6.55
C MET A 240 -7.25 7.78 7.87
N TYR A 241 -7.87 7.02 8.73
CA TYR A 241 -8.30 7.49 10.06
C TYR A 241 -7.80 6.54 11.12
N ILE A 242 -7.21 7.07 12.18
CA ILE A 242 -6.71 6.31 13.32
C ILE A 242 -7.35 6.89 14.58
N ASN A 243 -7.90 6.03 15.42
CA ASN A 243 -8.49 6.38 16.69
C ASN A 243 -8.11 5.33 17.74
N THR A 244 -7.03 5.61 18.45
CA THR A 244 -6.54 4.79 19.55
C THR A 244 -6.62 5.58 20.86
N PRO A 245 -6.54 4.94 22.03
CA PRO A 245 -6.53 5.66 23.30
C PRO A 245 -5.43 6.74 23.40
N ASN A 246 -4.33 6.54 22.71
CA ASN A 246 -3.15 7.40 22.79
C ASN A 246 -3.13 8.51 21.73
N LYS A 247 -3.78 8.31 20.59
CA LYS A 247 -3.65 9.24 19.46
C LYS A 247 -4.82 9.13 18.48
N LYS A 248 -5.29 10.28 18.03
CA LYS A 248 -6.22 10.43 16.91
C LYS A 248 -5.48 11.05 15.73
N ILE A 249 -5.58 10.45 14.55
CA ILE A 249 -4.94 10.92 13.32
C ILE A 249 -5.97 10.93 12.20
N GLU A 250 -6.07 12.04 11.50
CA GLU A 250 -7.01 12.28 10.41
C GLU A 250 -6.22 12.62 9.13
N LYS A 251 -6.32 11.78 8.12
CA LYS A 251 -5.66 11.98 6.82
C LYS A 251 -6.69 11.77 5.71
N TYR A 252 -6.95 12.82 4.94
CA TYR A 252 -7.81 12.80 3.76
C TYR A 252 -7.09 13.44 2.58
N GLY A 253 -7.29 12.87 1.42
CA GLY A 253 -6.65 13.34 0.20
C GLY A 253 -7.32 14.58 -0.38
N SER A 254 -6.78 15.10 -1.46
CA SER A 254 -7.32 16.26 -2.14
C SER A 254 -7.09 16.18 -3.63
N TYR A 255 -5.84 16.25 -4.07
CA TYR A 255 -5.47 16.43 -5.46
C TYR A 255 -5.67 15.18 -6.30
N VAL A 256 -6.26 15.35 -7.49
CA VAL A 256 -6.18 14.38 -8.58
C VAL A 256 -6.17 15.11 -9.93
N SER A 257 -5.16 14.79 -10.77
CA SER A 257 -5.03 15.39 -12.11
C SER A 257 -6.29 15.22 -12.94
N ARG A 258 -6.71 16.27 -13.61
CA ARG A 258 -7.86 16.37 -14.52
C ARG A 258 -9.24 16.39 -13.86
N SER A 259 -9.36 16.26 -12.55
CA SER A 259 -10.67 16.33 -11.88
C SER A 259 -10.68 17.23 -10.65
N TYR A 260 -9.67 17.17 -9.79
CA TYR A 260 -9.58 17.98 -8.57
C TYR A 260 -8.16 18.49 -8.37
N GLU A 261 -7.74 19.44 -9.22
CA GLU A 261 -6.35 19.93 -9.30
C GLU A 261 -6.05 21.05 -8.27
N ASN A 262 -6.39 20.80 -7.01
CA ASN A 262 -6.14 21.73 -5.91
C ASN A 262 -5.99 21.00 -4.56
N ASP A 263 -5.61 21.73 -3.50
CA ASP A 263 -5.48 21.23 -2.13
C ASP A 263 -6.54 21.83 -1.18
N LYS A 264 -7.77 22.02 -1.67
CA LYS A 264 -8.85 22.69 -0.92
C LYS A 264 -9.78 21.71 -0.19
N ASN A 265 -9.61 20.40 -0.35
CA ASN A 265 -10.41 19.45 0.42
C ASN A 265 -10.07 19.56 1.92
N ASP A 266 -11.06 19.85 2.75
CA ASP A 266 -10.95 20.08 4.19
C ASP A 266 -11.66 19.06 5.07
N HIS A 267 -12.18 17.98 4.48
CA HIS A 267 -12.95 16.95 5.18
C HIS A 267 -12.82 15.56 4.54
N PHE A 268 -13.24 14.54 5.28
CA PHE A 268 -13.41 13.19 4.75
C PHE A 268 -14.65 13.11 3.87
N TRP A 269 -14.49 12.59 2.66
CA TRP A 269 -15.61 12.21 1.83
C TRP A 269 -16.23 10.90 2.32
N LYS A 270 -17.54 10.70 2.05
CA LYS A 270 -18.21 9.43 2.32
C LYS A 270 -17.75 8.39 1.31
N ILE A 271 -17.28 7.25 1.81
CA ILE A 271 -16.77 6.14 1.01
C ILE A 271 -17.60 4.88 1.31
N PRO A 272 -17.85 4.03 0.29
CA PRO A 272 -18.74 2.89 0.46
C PRO A 272 -18.07 1.66 1.09
N ASN A 273 -16.75 1.50 0.96
CA ASN A 273 -16.04 0.31 1.37
C ASN A 273 -14.72 0.65 2.05
N VAL A 274 -14.48 0.07 3.22
CA VAL A 274 -13.27 0.31 4.02
C VAL A 274 -12.69 -1.00 4.55
N ILE A 275 -11.38 -1.00 4.80
CA ILE A 275 -10.73 -1.99 5.66
C ILE A 275 -10.58 -1.36 7.04
N GLY A 276 -11.17 -2.01 8.04
CA GLY A 276 -11.04 -1.68 9.45
C GLY A 276 -10.03 -2.57 10.15
N VAL A 277 -9.31 -2.01 11.13
CA VAL A 277 -8.38 -2.74 11.99
C VAL A 277 -8.77 -2.50 13.44
N LYS A 278 -8.81 -3.57 14.23
CA LYS A 278 -9.10 -3.55 15.67
C LYS A 278 -8.02 -4.34 16.41
N THR A 279 -7.55 -3.84 17.55
CA THR A 279 -6.66 -4.62 18.44
C THR A 279 -7.43 -5.77 19.08
N LYS A 280 -6.77 -6.93 19.20
CA LYS A 280 -7.28 -8.12 19.90
C LYS A 280 -7.38 -7.88 21.40
#